data_a5f6fdc50631985c98eeb023903b0f96
#
_entry.id   a5f6fdc50631985c98eeb023903b0f96
#
_cell.length_a   1.000
_cell.length_b   1.000
_cell.length_c   1.000
_cell.angle_alpha   90.00
_cell.angle_beta   90.00
_cell.angle_gamma   90.00
#
_symmetry.space_group_name_H-M   'P 1'
#
loop_
_entity.id
_entity.type
_entity.pdbx_description
1 polymer ?
#
loop_
_entity_poly.entity_id
_entity_poly.type
_entity_poly.pdbx_seq_one_letter_code
_entity_poly.pdbx_strand_id
1 'polypeptide(L)'
;MGTIAAAALVSCASDGAIVVPEAPLEECVYMGDKTEFAVWAPDAEAAQLKLYTTAQEETPFKTMDMKLGKDGLWKATVKEDVKGAFYTFQVQKNGQWLEETAGIAAKAVGVNGTRGAVIDWNETNPEGWAEDKGPKIAPSDIIVYEMH
;
A
#
# COMPACT_ATOMS: atom_id res chain seq x y z
N MET A 1 -42.95 -26.18 14.50
CA MET A 1 -41.87 -25.28 14.98
C MET A 1 -40.88 -25.17 13.83
N GLY A 2 -41.00 -24.11 13.06
CA GLY A 2 -40.16 -23.89 11.89
C GLY A 2 -38.98 -22.98 12.28
N THR A 3 -37.80 -23.49 12.05
CA THR A 3 -36.54 -22.74 12.25
C THR A 3 -36.33 -21.85 11.01
N ILE A 4 -36.45 -20.56 11.19
CA ILE A 4 -36.14 -19.58 10.14
C ILE A 4 -34.62 -19.42 10.11
N ALA A 5 -33.99 -19.95 9.06
CA ALA A 5 -32.60 -19.64 8.75
C ALA A 5 -32.52 -18.20 8.26
N ALA A 6 -31.90 -17.33 9.05
CA ALA A 6 -31.57 -15.99 8.61
C ALA A 6 -30.44 -16.07 7.58
N ALA A 7 -30.78 -15.93 6.30
CA ALA A 7 -29.82 -15.68 5.25
C ALA A 7 -29.29 -14.25 5.45
N ALA A 8 -28.04 -14.14 5.81
CA ALA A 8 -27.33 -12.86 5.78
C ALA A 8 -27.19 -12.45 4.30
N LEU A 9 -28.04 -11.57 3.85
CA LEU A 9 -27.88 -10.86 2.60
C LEU A 9 -26.67 -9.95 2.74
N VAL A 10 -25.56 -10.35 2.15
CA VAL A 10 -24.49 -9.43 1.83
C VAL A 10 -25.03 -8.53 0.73
N SER A 11 -25.64 -7.44 1.15
CA SER A 11 -26.05 -6.37 0.24
C SER A 11 -24.79 -5.66 -0.22
N CYS A 12 -24.36 -5.94 -1.42
CA CYS A 12 -23.46 -5.06 -2.16
C CYS A 12 -24.31 -3.91 -2.71
N ALA A 13 -24.73 -3.02 -1.87
CA ALA A 13 -25.45 -1.83 -2.32
C ALA A 13 -25.30 -0.72 -1.29
N SER A 14 -24.54 0.25 -1.63
CA SER A 14 -24.80 1.69 -1.53
C SER A 14 -25.19 2.34 -0.20
N ASP A 15 -25.23 1.66 0.93
CA ASP A 15 -25.37 2.28 2.26
C ASP A 15 -24.46 1.64 3.32
N GLY A 16 -23.51 0.84 2.94
CA GLY A 16 -22.47 0.32 3.83
C GLY A 16 -21.51 1.44 4.16
N ALA A 17 -21.36 1.78 5.43
CA ALA A 17 -20.30 2.66 5.88
C ALA A 17 -18.97 2.13 5.32
N ILE A 18 -18.25 2.97 4.56
CA ILE A 18 -16.92 2.63 4.06
C ILE A 18 -16.04 2.31 5.25
N VAL A 19 -15.48 1.11 5.29
CA VAL A 19 -14.51 0.74 6.32
C VAL A 19 -13.22 1.50 6.02
N VAL A 20 -12.91 2.46 6.87
CA VAL A 20 -11.64 3.20 6.80
C VAL A 20 -10.63 2.44 7.66
N PRO A 21 -9.49 2.04 7.11
CA PRO A 21 -8.46 1.35 7.88
C PRO A 21 -7.88 2.28 8.96
N GLU A 22 -7.40 1.68 10.05
CA GLU A 22 -6.70 2.43 11.08
C GLU A 22 -5.39 3.01 10.50
N ALA A 23 -5.10 4.27 10.87
CA ALA A 23 -3.86 4.92 10.48
C ALA A 23 -2.70 4.53 11.41
N PRO A 24 -1.44 4.50 10.92
CA PRO A 24 -1.04 4.77 9.55
C PRO A 24 -1.29 3.59 8.60
N LEU A 25 -1.67 3.88 7.36
CA LEU A 25 -1.77 2.87 6.32
C LEU A 25 -0.37 2.43 5.86
N GLU A 26 -0.08 1.15 6.03
CA GLU A 26 1.18 0.53 5.58
C GLU A 26 0.91 -0.26 4.29
N GLU A 27 1.24 0.34 3.13
CA GLU A 27 0.99 -0.29 1.82
C GLU A 27 2.08 -1.27 1.40
N CYS A 28 3.31 -1.11 1.92
CA CYS A 28 4.43 -1.99 1.64
C CYS A 28 5.29 -2.15 2.90
N VAL A 29 5.35 -3.37 3.45
CA VAL A 29 6.16 -3.70 4.63
C VAL A 29 7.15 -4.80 4.25
N TYR A 30 8.41 -4.44 4.08
CA TYR A 30 9.50 -5.36 3.80
C TYR A 30 10.04 -5.97 5.11
N MET A 31 10.26 -7.28 5.12
CA MET A 31 10.71 -8.05 6.30
C MET A 31 11.89 -9.01 5.98
N GLY A 32 12.60 -8.79 4.87
CA GLY A 32 13.67 -9.65 4.41
C GLY A 32 13.17 -10.84 3.59
N ASP A 33 12.70 -11.88 4.25
CA ASP A 33 12.22 -13.13 3.61
C ASP A 33 10.81 -13.03 3.02
N LYS A 34 10.08 -11.97 3.37
CA LYS A 34 8.76 -11.68 2.84
C LYS A 34 8.51 -10.18 2.77
N THR A 35 7.58 -9.80 1.91
CA THR A 35 7.03 -8.45 1.86
C THR A 35 5.51 -8.52 1.89
N GLU A 36 4.89 -7.76 2.76
CA GLU A 36 3.44 -7.63 2.86
C GLU A 36 3.00 -6.36 2.14
N PHE A 37 1.99 -6.51 1.30
CA PHE A 37 1.39 -5.42 0.53
C PHE A 37 -0.08 -5.27 0.89
N ALA A 38 -0.53 -4.04 1.01
CA ALA A 38 -1.92 -3.72 1.27
C ALA A 38 -2.33 -2.46 0.51
N VAL A 39 -3.55 -2.42 -0.01
CA VAL A 39 -4.12 -1.22 -0.62
C VAL A 39 -5.58 -1.06 -0.19
N TRP A 40 -5.94 0.18 0.11
CA TRP A 40 -7.30 0.51 0.45
C TRP A 40 -8.09 0.89 -0.81
N ALA A 41 -9.02 0.04 -1.19
CA ALA A 41 -9.88 0.24 -2.34
C ALA A 41 -11.27 -0.35 -2.02
N PRO A 42 -12.10 0.36 -1.23
CA PRO A 42 -13.36 -0.16 -0.68
C PRO A 42 -14.39 -0.51 -1.74
N ASP A 43 -14.36 0.16 -2.88
CA ASP A 43 -15.29 -0.06 -3.99
C ASP A 43 -14.76 -1.00 -5.06
N ALA A 44 -13.58 -1.61 -4.86
CA ALA A 44 -12.99 -2.51 -5.83
C ALA A 44 -13.66 -3.89 -5.79
N GLU A 45 -13.87 -4.48 -6.95
CA GLU A 45 -14.37 -5.85 -7.12
C GLU A 45 -13.24 -6.88 -7.06
N ALA A 46 -12.04 -6.46 -7.46
CA ALA A 46 -10.79 -7.22 -7.40
C ALA A 46 -9.60 -6.28 -7.31
N ALA A 47 -8.47 -6.78 -6.81
CA ALA A 47 -7.21 -6.07 -6.80
C ALA A 47 -6.06 -7.01 -7.13
N GLN A 48 -5.05 -6.48 -7.82
CA GLN A 48 -3.81 -7.17 -8.16
C GLN A 48 -2.61 -6.35 -7.71
N LEU A 49 -1.60 -7.07 -7.23
CA LEU A 49 -0.25 -6.57 -7.03
C LEU A 49 0.59 -6.96 -8.25
N LYS A 50 1.33 -6.00 -8.80
CA LYS A 50 2.31 -6.24 -9.86
C LYS A 50 3.69 -5.81 -9.39
N LEU A 51 4.70 -6.63 -9.67
CA LEU A 51 6.10 -6.38 -9.31
C LEU A 51 6.96 -6.23 -10.56
N TYR A 52 7.88 -5.28 -10.52
CA TYR A 52 8.77 -4.89 -11.60
C TYR A 52 10.22 -4.83 -11.13
N THR A 53 11.15 -5.18 -12.00
CA THR A 53 12.59 -5.09 -11.69
C THR A 53 13.07 -3.64 -11.67
N THR A 54 12.49 -2.79 -12.51
CA THR A 54 12.84 -1.37 -12.60
C THR A 54 11.60 -0.48 -12.59
N ALA A 55 11.80 0.81 -12.31
CA ALA A 55 10.70 1.78 -12.30
C ALA A 55 10.09 2.02 -13.70
N GLN A 56 10.79 1.71 -14.79
CA GLN A 56 10.38 1.98 -16.17
C GLN A 56 10.03 0.73 -16.99
N GLU A 57 10.18 -0.47 -16.41
CA GLU A 57 9.92 -1.72 -17.13
C GLU A 57 8.43 -1.85 -17.48
N GLU A 58 8.12 -2.24 -18.72
CA GLU A 58 6.72 -2.33 -19.17
C GLU A 58 6.01 -3.59 -18.65
N THR A 59 6.75 -4.67 -18.45
CA THR A 59 6.18 -5.97 -18.08
C THR A 59 6.53 -6.33 -16.64
N PRO A 60 5.53 -6.62 -15.79
CA PRO A 60 5.80 -7.11 -14.45
C PRO A 60 6.43 -8.50 -14.50
N PHE A 61 7.46 -8.76 -13.67
CA PHE A 61 7.97 -10.11 -13.52
C PHE A 61 7.05 -11.00 -12.68
N LYS A 62 6.14 -10.39 -11.93
CA LYS A 62 5.15 -11.10 -11.12
C LYS A 62 3.85 -10.31 -11.01
N THR A 63 2.73 -11.02 -11.18
CA THR A 63 1.38 -10.50 -10.90
C THR A 63 0.68 -11.44 -9.93
N MET A 64 0.04 -10.90 -8.92
CA MET A 64 -0.65 -11.67 -7.88
C MET A 64 -2.01 -11.07 -7.58
N ASP A 65 -3.03 -11.92 -7.49
CA ASP A 65 -4.34 -11.49 -6.97
C ASP A 65 -4.23 -11.20 -5.47
N MET A 66 -4.85 -10.11 -5.06
CA MET A 66 -4.94 -9.70 -3.68
C MET A 66 -6.24 -10.19 -3.04
N LYS A 67 -6.26 -10.32 -1.72
CA LYS A 67 -7.43 -10.77 -0.96
C LYS A 67 -7.96 -9.65 -0.09
N LEU A 68 -9.27 -9.42 -0.18
CA LEU A 68 -9.96 -8.46 0.67
C LEU A 68 -10.01 -8.96 2.11
N GLY A 69 -9.48 -8.16 3.03
CA GLY A 69 -9.54 -8.37 4.47
C GLY A 69 -10.81 -7.77 5.09
N LYS A 70 -11.08 -8.14 6.34
CA LYS A 70 -12.21 -7.60 7.11
C LYS A 70 -12.07 -6.10 7.44
N ASP A 71 -10.86 -5.60 7.37
CA ASP A 71 -10.46 -4.20 7.57
C ASP A 71 -10.62 -3.33 6.32
N GLY A 72 -11.19 -3.88 5.25
CA GLY A 72 -11.38 -3.17 3.99
C GLY A 72 -10.12 -3.03 3.14
N LEU A 73 -9.01 -3.65 3.55
CA LEU A 73 -7.76 -3.66 2.81
C LEU A 73 -7.65 -4.89 1.90
N TRP A 74 -7.24 -4.68 0.67
CA TRP A 74 -6.77 -5.73 -0.21
C TRP A 74 -5.32 -6.06 0.14
N LYS A 75 -5.00 -7.32 0.36
CA LYS A 75 -3.69 -7.77 0.87
C LYS A 75 -3.08 -8.85 0.00
N ALA A 76 -1.75 -8.79 -0.14
CA ALA A 76 -0.93 -9.84 -0.72
C ALA A 76 0.37 -9.99 0.08
N THR A 77 0.92 -11.20 0.12
CA THR A 77 2.22 -11.48 0.74
C THR A 77 3.12 -12.17 -0.28
N VAL A 78 4.26 -11.57 -0.55
CA VAL A 78 5.33 -12.15 -1.38
C VAL A 78 6.33 -12.82 -0.44
N LYS A 79 6.48 -14.14 -0.58
CA LYS A 79 7.34 -14.98 0.30
C LYS A 79 8.72 -15.20 -0.33
N GLU A 80 9.35 -14.12 -0.73
CA GLU A 80 10.70 -14.07 -1.29
C GLU A 80 11.26 -12.67 -1.06
N ASP A 81 12.58 -12.53 -1.10
CA ASP A 81 13.24 -11.24 -1.01
C ASP A 81 13.02 -10.47 -2.32
N VAL A 82 12.26 -9.39 -2.23
CA VAL A 82 11.98 -8.47 -3.34
C VAL A 82 12.50 -7.06 -3.05
N LYS A 83 13.53 -6.93 -2.19
CA LYS A 83 14.19 -5.65 -1.94
C LYS A 83 14.68 -5.02 -3.24
N GLY A 84 14.41 -3.73 -3.41
CA GLY A 84 14.78 -2.98 -4.62
C GLY A 84 13.83 -3.17 -5.80
N ALA A 85 12.86 -4.08 -5.72
CA ALA A 85 11.82 -4.16 -6.73
C ALA A 85 10.86 -2.97 -6.63
N PHE A 86 10.15 -2.73 -7.72
CA PHE A 86 9.08 -1.74 -7.80
C PHE A 86 7.73 -2.45 -7.84
N TYR A 87 6.69 -1.76 -7.37
CA TYR A 87 5.35 -2.33 -7.36
C TYR A 87 4.28 -1.35 -7.79
N THR A 88 3.17 -1.89 -8.27
CA THR A 88 1.91 -1.18 -8.46
C THR A 88 0.76 -2.02 -7.93
N PHE A 89 -0.31 -1.32 -7.59
CA PHE A 89 -1.62 -1.90 -7.41
C PHE A 89 -2.48 -1.61 -8.63
N GLN A 90 -3.29 -2.57 -9.02
CA GLN A 90 -4.32 -2.38 -10.03
C GLN A 90 -5.63 -2.91 -9.49
N VAL A 91 -6.69 -2.13 -9.57
CA VAL A 91 -8.01 -2.50 -9.06
C VAL A 91 -9.02 -2.63 -10.18
N GLN A 92 -10.00 -3.50 -9.98
CA GLN A 92 -11.12 -3.70 -10.90
C GLN A 92 -12.35 -3.00 -10.35
N LYS A 93 -13.06 -2.25 -11.21
CA LYS A 93 -14.34 -1.62 -10.89
C LYS A 93 -15.26 -1.69 -12.10
N ASN A 94 -16.53 -2.08 -11.89
CA ASN A 94 -17.53 -2.29 -12.96
C ASN A 94 -17.03 -3.25 -14.06
N GLY A 95 -16.35 -4.31 -13.66
CA GLY A 95 -15.78 -5.31 -14.56
C GLY A 95 -14.55 -4.86 -15.36
N GLN A 96 -14.02 -3.65 -15.12
CA GLN A 96 -12.86 -3.12 -15.84
C GLN A 96 -11.68 -2.88 -14.90
N TRP A 97 -10.49 -3.29 -15.34
CA TRP A 97 -9.23 -2.95 -14.66
C TRP A 97 -8.89 -1.49 -14.91
N LEU A 98 -8.69 -0.74 -13.83
CA LEU A 98 -8.27 0.66 -13.87
C LEU A 98 -6.76 0.77 -14.12
N GLU A 99 -6.27 2.01 -14.25
CA GLU A 99 -4.84 2.28 -14.35
C GLU A 99 -4.09 1.82 -13.10
N GLU A 100 -2.83 1.47 -13.29
CA GLU A 100 -1.95 1.08 -12.19
C GLU A 100 -1.55 2.28 -11.34
N THR A 101 -1.37 2.07 -10.05
CA THR A 101 -0.97 3.11 -9.10
C THR A 101 0.07 2.59 -8.12
N ALA A 102 0.96 3.47 -7.68
CA ALA A 102 1.89 3.18 -6.58
C ALA A 102 1.19 3.00 -5.22
N GLY A 103 -0.08 3.45 -5.13
CA GLY A 103 -0.80 3.56 -3.87
C GLY A 103 -0.78 4.98 -3.30
N ILE A 104 -1.67 5.26 -2.36
CA ILE A 104 -1.81 6.60 -1.74
C ILE A 104 -0.86 6.82 -0.55
N ALA A 105 -0.33 5.74 0.02
CA ALA A 105 0.56 5.76 1.17
C ALA A 105 1.95 5.16 0.85
N ALA A 106 2.35 5.16 -0.44
CA ALA A 106 3.66 4.71 -0.85
C ALA A 106 4.75 5.60 -0.23
N LYS A 107 5.61 5.01 0.62
CA LYS A 107 6.68 5.74 1.33
C LYS A 107 7.92 5.99 0.47
N ALA A 108 8.13 5.16 -0.55
CA ALA A 108 9.19 5.30 -1.53
C ALA A 108 8.63 5.06 -2.91
N VAL A 109 9.04 5.85 -3.88
CA VAL A 109 8.53 5.78 -5.25
C VAL A 109 9.66 5.91 -6.27
N GLY A 110 9.44 5.33 -7.44
CA GLY A 110 10.31 5.50 -8.59
C GLY A 110 10.09 6.83 -9.30
N VAL A 111 10.65 6.93 -10.50
CA VAL A 111 10.57 8.14 -11.34
C VAL A 111 9.11 8.56 -11.55
N ASN A 112 8.84 9.85 -11.34
CA ASN A 112 7.52 10.47 -11.46
C ASN A 112 6.42 9.87 -10.57
N GLY A 113 6.79 9.11 -9.54
CA GLY A 113 5.81 8.53 -8.60
C GLY A 113 4.90 7.45 -9.19
N THR A 114 5.22 6.90 -10.36
CA THR A 114 4.37 5.92 -11.06
C THR A 114 4.33 4.56 -10.38
N ARG A 115 5.39 4.19 -9.65
CA ARG A 115 5.53 2.91 -8.95
C ARG A 115 6.06 3.12 -7.55
N GLY A 116 5.55 2.37 -6.60
CA GLY A 116 6.14 2.24 -5.28
C GLY A 116 7.45 1.44 -5.35
N ALA A 117 8.34 1.64 -4.39
CA ALA A 117 9.60 0.91 -4.27
C ALA A 117 9.65 0.11 -2.96
N VAL A 118 10.18 -1.11 -3.03
CA VAL A 118 10.40 -1.96 -1.85
C VAL A 118 11.74 -1.62 -1.23
N ILE A 119 11.72 -1.00 -0.07
CA ILE A 119 12.90 -0.48 0.63
C ILE A 119 13.05 -1.17 1.99
N ASP A 120 14.28 -1.56 2.32
CA ASP A 120 14.65 -1.86 3.69
C ASP A 120 14.99 -0.55 4.43
N TRP A 121 14.07 -0.10 5.25
CA TRP A 121 14.22 1.16 6.00
C TRP A 121 15.35 1.10 7.04
N ASN A 122 15.82 -0.08 7.45
CA ASN A 122 16.96 -0.20 8.35
C ASN A 122 18.28 0.17 7.68
N GLU A 123 18.35 0.11 6.35
CA GLU A 123 19.55 0.46 5.58
C GLU A 123 19.58 1.94 5.16
N THR A 124 18.54 2.73 5.45
CA THR A 124 18.43 4.12 4.98
C THR A 124 19.00 5.14 5.94
N ASN A 125 19.20 4.78 7.20
CA ASN A 125 19.74 5.68 8.22
C ASN A 125 21.25 5.88 8.03
N PRO A 126 21.75 7.13 7.99
CA PRO A 126 23.17 7.38 7.97
C PRO A 126 23.83 6.97 9.30
N GLU A 127 25.15 6.81 9.25
CA GLU A 127 25.94 6.57 10.47
C GLU A 127 25.70 7.68 11.51
N GLY A 128 25.47 7.28 12.78
CA GLY A 128 25.20 8.21 13.88
C GLY A 128 23.76 8.73 13.97
N TRP A 129 22.84 8.26 13.09
CA TRP A 129 21.45 8.72 13.09
C TRP A 129 20.71 8.46 14.41
N ALA A 130 21.02 7.37 15.09
CA ALA A 130 20.39 7.01 16.36
C ALA A 130 20.75 7.96 17.50
N GLU A 131 21.91 8.60 17.42
CA GLU A 131 22.44 9.58 18.38
C GLU A 131 22.07 11.01 18.01
N ASP A 132 21.57 11.24 16.79
CA ASP A 132 21.19 12.57 16.32
C ASP A 132 20.00 13.12 17.12
N LYS A 133 20.09 14.37 17.50
CA LYS A 133 19.05 15.06 18.26
C LYS A 133 18.76 16.40 17.63
N GLY A 134 17.53 16.56 17.17
CA GLY A 134 17.05 17.83 16.69
C GLY A 134 17.21 18.95 17.71
N PRO A 135 17.40 20.20 17.27
CA PRO A 135 17.50 21.35 18.15
C PRO A 135 16.20 21.54 18.94
N LYS A 136 16.31 21.93 20.21
CA LYS A 136 15.16 22.29 21.03
C LYS A 136 14.78 23.75 20.75
N ILE A 137 13.90 23.95 19.77
CA ILE A 137 13.43 25.29 19.35
C ILE A 137 11.92 25.36 19.65
N ALA A 138 11.45 26.50 20.16
CA ALA A 138 10.02 26.73 20.30
C ALA A 138 9.36 26.80 18.90
N PRO A 139 8.15 26.22 18.70
CA PRO A 139 7.50 26.27 17.41
C PRO A 139 7.34 27.68 16.81
N SER A 140 7.21 28.69 17.66
CA SER A 140 7.15 30.12 17.26
C SER A 140 8.44 30.65 16.64
N ASP A 141 9.57 29.98 16.88
CA ASP A 141 10.88 30.42 16.44
C ASP A 141 11.39 29.67 15.22
N ILE A 142 10.53 28.75 14.68
CA ILE A 142 10.84 27.96 13.49
C ILE A 142 10.49 28.76 12.25
N ILE A 143 11.47 28.91 11.36
CA ILE A 143 11.27 29.45 10.01
C ILE A 143 11.24 28.27 9.05
N VAL A 144 10.11 28.06 8.38
CA VAL A 144 9.96 27.04 7.34
C VAL A 144 10.21 27.68 5.99
N TYR A 145 11.09 27.07 5.21
CA TYR A 145 11.41 27.49 3.86
C TYR A 145 11.25 26.32 2.89
N GLU A 146 10.43 26.50 1.86
CA GLU A 146 10.22 25.51 0.79
C GLU A 146 10.74 26.07 -0.53
N MET A 147 11.53 25.28 -1.23
CA MET A 147 12.04 25.61 -2.57
C MET A 147 11.76 24.46 -3.53
N HIS A 148 11.38 24.80 -4.73
CA HIS A 148 11.29 23.89 -5.88
C HIS A 148 12.43 24.17 -6.86
#